data_4462800e5e2637e4794b201b6ce770e7
#
_entry.id   4462800e5e2637e4794b201b6ce770e7
#
_cell.length_a   1.000
_cell.length_b   1.000
_cell.length_c   1.000
_cell.angle_alpha   90.00
_cell.angle_beta   90.00
_cell.angle_gamma   90.00
#
_symmetry.space_group_name_H-M   'P 1'
#
loop_
_entity.id
_entity.type
_entity.pdbx_description
1 polymer ?
#
loop_
_entity_poly.entity_id
_entity_poly.type
_entity_poly.pdbx_seq_one_letter_code
_entity_poly.pdbx_strand_id
1 'polypeptide(L)'
;AIRALGSVPSAPVGLVRPLLRWRRDELAAIVERFGWSAVDDPSNHDDRYDRVRMRRALAECDWLDISAIEKSAGFLAEANDAIEWMVGREYAECVTPVDDAVCYAALRTGVPHGLIRAGVIRTIYRRFGKSIGQGEAAELADSLVAGRKSNVGGLQAHVEDRGGERLWVFRAEVPRRTG
;
A
#
# COMPACT_ATOMS: atom_id res chain seq x y z
N ALA A 1 4.26 -3.02 7.49
CA ALA A 1 3.77 -4.12 8.34
C ALA A 1 3.49 -5.36 7.48
N ILE A 2 3.81 -6.55 7.99
CA ILE A 2 3.49 -7.81 7.32
C ILE A 2 2.01 -8.10 7.61
N ARG A 3 1.17 -8.24 6.57
CA ARG A 3 -0.26 -8.54 6.71
C ARG A 3 -0.50 -10.05 6.69
N ALA A 4 -1.51 -10.49 7.44
CA ALA A 4 -1.97 -11.89 7.42
C ALA A 4 -2.54 -12.25 6.03
N LEU A 5 -3.14 -11.28 5.34
CA LEU A 5 -3.60 -11.39 3.96
C LEU A 5 -2.82 -10.39 3.09
N GLY A 6 -2.28 -10.82 1.98
CA GLY A 6 -1.55 -9.99 1.03
C GLY A 6 -1.70 -10.49 -0.40
N SER A 7 -1.30 -9.67 -1.36
CA SER A 7 -1.20 -10.08 -2.77
C SER A 7 0.26 -10.13 -3.21
N VAL A 8 0.56 -11.04 -4.11
CA VAL A 8 1.85 -11.07 -4.80
C VAL A 8 1.74 -10.17 -6.01
N PRO A 9 2.57 -9.09 -6.14
CA PRO A 9 2.43 -8.11 -7.22
C PRO A 9 2.50 -8.68 -8.64
N SER A 10 3.16 -9.82 -8.80
CA SER A 10 3.38 -10.47 -10.09
C SER A 10 2.46 -11.66 -10.40
N ALA A 11 1.53 -11.99 -9.50
CA ALA A 11 0.61 -13.11 -9.70
C ALA A 11 -0.78 -12.81 -9.11
N PRO A 12 -1.88 -13.28 -9.75
CA PRO A 12 -3.24 -13.12 -9.24
C PRO A 12 -3.52 -14.08 -8.07
N VAL A 13 -2.55 -14.27 -7.17
CA VAL A 13 -2.63 -15.20 -6.05
C VAL A 13 -2.66 -14.43 -4.74
N GLY A 14 -3.68 -14.69 -3.93
CA GLY A 14 -3.75 -14.19 -2.56
C GLY A 14 -2.76 -14.93 -1.66
N LEU A 15 -1.89 -14.20 -0.98
CA LEU A 15 -0.99 -14.77 0.01
C LEU A 15 -1.63 -14.70 1.39
N VAL A 16 -1.87 -15.86 2.00
CA VAL A 16 -2.44 -15.97 3.35
C VAL A 16 -1.36 -16.41 4.33
N ARG A 17 -1.27 -15.73 5.45
CA ARG A 17 -0.37 -16.07 6.56
C ARG A 17 -1.18 -16.28 7.85
N PRO A 18 -1.83 -17.42 8.03
CA PRO A 18 -2.80 -17.64 9.13
C PRO A 18 -2.12 -17.66 10.51
N LEU A 19 -0.83 -18.01 10.57
CA LEU A 19 -0.07 -18.12 11.81
C LEU A 19 0.66 -16.84 12.22
N LEU A 20 0.46 -15.72 11.53
CA LEU A 20 1.21 -14.48 11.77
C LEU A 20 0.95 -13.89 13.18
N ARG A 21 -0.19 -14.19 13.81
CA ARG A 21 -0.56 -13.72 15.16
C ARG A 21 -0.13 -14.65 16.29
N TRP A 22 0.42 -15.83 15.93
CA TRP A 22 0.86 -16.81 16.90
C TRP A 22 2.33 -16.61 17.23
N ARG A 23 2.67 -16.74 18.51
CA ARG A 23 4.06 -16.76 18.95
C ARG A 23 4.68 -18.12 18.67
N ARG A 24 6.01 -18.14 18.54
CA ARG A 24 6.72 -19.41 18.26
C ARG A 24 6.57 -20.43 19.39
N ASP A 25 6.60 -19.97 20.62
CA ASP A 25 6.40 -20.79 21.83
C ASP A 25 5.00 -21.38 21.88
N GLU A 26 3.96 -20.62 21.52
CA GLU A 26 2.57 -21.11 21.42
C GLU A 26 2.44 -22.20 20.35
N LEU A 27 3.06 -22.00 19.19
CA LEU A 27 3.06 -23.00 18.12
C LEU A 27 3.86 -24.25 18.53
N ALA A 28 4.99 -24.10 19.21
CA ALA A 28 5.75 -25.23 19.74
C ALA A 28 4.93 -26.06 20.72
N ALA A 29 4.23 -25.43 21.64
CA ALA A 29 3.34 -26.09 22.60
C ALA A 29 2.19 -26.85 21.91
N ILE A 30 1.64 -26.32 20.83
CA ILE A 30 0.62 -27.02 20.02
C ILE A 30 1.23 -28.26 19.37
N VAL A 31 2.40 -28.16 18.74
CA VAL A 31 3.08 -29.27 18.08
C VAL A 31 3.37 -30.39 19.08
N GLU A 32 3.88 -30.04 20.26
CA GLU A 32 4.15 -30.99 21.34
C GLU A 32 2.87 -31.68 21.83
N ARG A 33 1.79 -30.91 22.08
CA ARG A 33 0.50 -31.43 22.53
C ARG A 33 -0.10 -32.45 21.56
N PHE A 34 0.10 -32.28 20.27
CA PHE A 34 -0.41 -33.21 19.26
C PHE A 34 0.59 -34.34 18.92
N GLY A 35 1.75 -34.39 19.57
CA GLY A 35 2.78 -35.39 19.35
C GLY A 35 3.37 -35.34 17.93
N TRP A 36 3.31 -34.16 17.29
CA TRP A 36 3.88 -33.98 15.94
C TRP A 36 5.39 -33.78 15.99
N SER A 37 6.09 -34.37 15.02
CA SER A 37 7.52 -34.14 14.86
C SER A 37 7.75 -32.88 14.03
N ALA A 38 8.36 -31.85 14.61
CA ALA A 38 8.78 -30.68 13.88
C ALA A 38 10.16 -30.92 13.25
N VAL A 39 10.33 -30.56 12.00
CA VAL A 39 11.63 -30.57 11.33
C VAL A 39 12.40 -29.30 11.75
N ASP A 40 13.60 -29.51 12.29
CA ASP A 40 14.54 -28.40 12.51
C ASP A 40 15.34 -28.12 11.23
N ASP A 41 14.94 -27.06 10.53
CA ASP A 41 15.62 -26.62 9.32
C ASP A 41 16.93 -25.90 9.70
N PRO A 42 18.12 -26.40 9.27
CA PRO A 42 19.40 -25.77 9.56
C PRO A 42 19.47 -24.28 9.18
N SER A 43 18.70 -23.84 8.19
CA SER A 43 18.62 -22.43 7.79
C SER A 43 18.08 -21.52 8.89
N ASN A 44 17.39 -22.06 9.91
CA ASN A 44 16.89 -21.30 11.04
C ASN A 44 17.99 -20.85 12.01
N HIS A 45 19.17 -21.42 11.90
CA HIS A 45 20.35 -21.15 12.75
C HIS A 45 21.48 -20.45 11.97
N ASP A 46 21.32 -20.25 10.67
CA ASP A 46 22.35 -19.72 9.77
C ASP A 46 22.34 -18.19 9.74
N ASP A 47 23.41 -17.58 10.25
CA ASP A 47 23.59 -16.13 10.35
C ASP A 47 23.73 -15.41 8.99
N ARG A 48 23.82 -16.15 7.89
CA ARG A 48 23.72 -15.55 6.54
C ARG A 48 22.36 -14.92 6.28
N TYR A 49 21.33 -15.35 7.01
CA TYR A 49 19.99 -14.80 6.87
C TYR A 49 19.72 -13.68 7.86
N ASP A 50 19.29 -12.53 7.36
CA ASP A 50 18.96 -11.33 8.16
C ASP A 50 17.95 -11.65 9.27
N ARG A 51 16.98 -12.53 9.01
CA ARG A 51 15.98 -12.95 10.00
C ARG A 51 16.59 -13.61 11.24
N VAL A 52 17.68 -14.37 11.06
CA VAL A 52 18.36 -15.06 12.17
C VAL A 52 19.13 -14.04 12.99
N ARG A 53 19.92 -13.18 12.33
CA ARG A 53 20.65 -12.10 12.99
C ARG A 53 19.71 -11.17 13.77
N MET A 54 18.58 -10.78 13.15
CA MET A 54 17.59 -9.92 13.80
C MET A 54 16.97 -10.58 15.03
N ARG A 55 16.63 -11.88 14.97
CA ARG A 55 16.07 -12.59 16.14
C ARG A 55 17.07 -12.65 17.28
N ARG A 56 18.35 -12.89 17.04
CA ARG A 56 19.40 -12.90 18.06
C ARG A 56 19.55 -11.51 18.67
N ALA A 57 19.68 -10.47 17.86
CA ALA A 57 19.78 -9.11 18.33
C ALA A 57 18.57 -8.70 19.19
N LEU A 58 17.35 -9.09 18.80
CA LEU A 58 16.15 -8.83 19.60
C LEU A 58 16.11 -9.63 20.91
N ALA A 59 16.63 -10.85 20.93
CA ALA A 59 16.70 -11.68 22.15
C ALA A 59 17.68 -11.12 23.19
N GLU A 60 18.71 -10.41 22.76
CA GLU A 60 19.72 -9.76 23.62
C GLU A 60 19.27 -8.35 24.06
N CYS A 61 18.13 -7.85 23.59
CA CYS A 61 17.65 -6.49 23.79
C CYS A 61 16.62 -6.46 24.93
N ASP A 62 17.07 -6.27 26.15
CA ASP A 62 16.25 -6.28 27.37
C ASP A 62 15.38 -5.02 27.56
N TRP A 63 15.76 -3.91 26.93
CA TRP A 63 15.02 -2.63 26.97
C TRP A 63 13.88 -2.55 25.92
N LEU A 64 13.76 -3.53 25.03
CA LEU A 64 12.79 -3.51 23.94
C LEU A 64 11.55 -4.36 24.27
N ASP A 65 10.42 -3.74 24.52
CA ASP A 65 9.14 -4.45 24.67
C ASP A 65 8.57 -4.88 23.32
N ILE A 66 8.84 -6.13 22.95
CA ILE A 66 8.35 -6.75 21.71
C ILE A 66 6.81 -6.73 21.65
N SER A 67 6.12 -6.92 22.80
CA SER A 67 4.66 -6.89 22.87
C SER A 67 4.12 -5.49 22.54
N ALA A 68 4.78 -4.43 23.04
CA ALA A 68 4.39 -3.06 22.72
C ALA A 68 4.61 -2.72 21.24
N ILE A 69 5.69 -3.23 20.62
CA ILE A 69 5.93 -3.08 19.18
C ILE A 69 4.84 -3.79 18.38
N GLU A 70 4.47 -5.00 18.76
CA GLU A 70 3.43 -5.77 18.08
C GLU A 70 2.08 -5.04 18.13
N LYS A 71 1.68 -4.54 19.32
CA LYS A 71 0.47 -3.73 19.49
C LYS A 71 0.50 -2.46 18.62
N SER A 72 1.63 -1.75 18.63
CA SER A 72 1.79 -0.54 17.80
C SER A 72 1.69 -0.85 16.31
N ALA A 73 2.29 -1.96 15.86
CA ALA A 73 2.17 -2.43 14.48
C ALA A 73 0.72 -2.80 14.13
N GLY A 74 -0.04 -3.38 15.08
CA GLY A 74 -1.47 -3.65 14.96
C GLY A 74 -2.28 -2.38 14.74
N PHE A 75 -2.11 -1.37 15.59
CA PHE A 75 -2.80 -0.08 15.44
C PHE A 75 -2.46 0.63 14.12
N LEU A 76 -1.19 0.56 13.69
CA LEU A 76 -0.80 1.12 12.39
C LEU A 76 -1.46 0.37 11.22
N ALA A 77 -1.64 -0.94 11.34
CA ALA A 77 -2.34 -1.72 10.32
C ALA A 77 -3.83 -1.32 10.26
N GLU A 78 -4.51 -1.21 11.40
CA GLU A 78 -5.90 -0.75 11.48
C GLU A 78 -6.08 0.67 10.93
N ALA A 79 -5.17 1.59 11.29
CA ALA A 79 -5.19 2.95 10.76
C ALA A 79 -5.03 2.98 9.23
N ASN A 80 -4.13 2.14 8.70
CA ASN A 80 -3.95 2.02 7.26
C ASN A 80 -5.17 1.42 6.57
N ASP A 81 -5.85 0.44 7.17
CA ASP A 81 -7.08 -0.13 6.63
C ASP A 81 -8.21 0.91 6.60
N ALA A 82 -8.31 1.76 7.62
CA ALA A 82 -9.24 2.88 7.63
C ALA A 82 -8.93 3.90 6.52
N ILE A 83 -7.65 4.22 6.29
CA ILE A 83 -7.23 5.09 5.19
C ILE A 83 -7.58 4.46 3.83
N GLU A 84 -7.32 3.18 3.64
CA GLU A 84 -7.66 2.48 2.38
C GLU A 84 -9.18 2.45 2.14
N TRP A 85 -9.98 2.29 3.19
CA TRP A 85 -11.43 2.39 3.09
C TRP A 85 -11.88 3.80 2.67
N MET A 86 -11.30 4.85 3.27
CA MET A 86 -11.57 6.24 2.87
C MET A 86 -11.16 6.52 1.43
N VAL A 87 -10.01 6.02 0.99
CA VAL A 87 -9.55 6.12 -0.42
C VAL A 87 -10.55 5.44 -1.35
N GLY A 88 -11.04 4.24 -0.98
CA GLY A 88 -12.04 3.52 -1.76
C GLY A 88 -13.36 4.29 -1.89
N ARG A 89 -13.83 4.91 -0.81
CA ARG A 89 -15.01 5.77 -0.83
C ARG A 89 -14.82 6.99 -1.73
N GLU A 90 -13.75 7.74 -1.52
CA GLU A 90 -13.43 8.94 -2.30
C GLU A 90 -13.32 8.58 -3.80
N TYR A 91 -12.67 7.45 -4.12
CA TYR A 91 -12.57 6.96 -5.48
C TYR A 91 -13.96 6.68 -6.08
N ALA A 92 -14.83 5.99 -5.36
CA ALA A 92 -16.16 5.63 -5.83
C ALA A 92 -17.09 6.86 -6.04
N GLU A 93 -16.96 7.87 -5.17
CA GLU A 93 -17.81 9.05 -5.18
C GLU A 93 -17.32 10.14 -6.15
N CYS A 94 -15.99 10.28 -6.33
CA CYS A 94 -15.38 11.42 -6.99
C CYS A 94 -14.59 11.08 -8.27
N VAL A 95 -14.44 9.79 -8.63
CA VAL A 95 -13.69 9.38 -9.82
C VAL A 95 -14.62 8.82 -10.89
N THR A 96 -14.54 9.37 -12.09
CA THR A 96 -15.36 8.95 -13.24
C THR A 96 -14.48 8.67 -14.44
N PRO A 97 -14.56 7.47 -15.06
CA PRO A 97 -13.95 7.23 -16.36
C PRO A 97 -14.73 7.98 -17.46
N VAL A 98 -14.00 8.62 -18.36
CA VAL A 98 -14.57 9.33 -19.51
C VAL A 98 -13.69 9.03 -20.73
N ASP A 99 -14.19 8.25 -21.66
CA ASP A 99 -13.47 7.80 -22.86
C ASP A 99 -12.13 7.11 -22.51
N ASP A 100 -11.02 7.69 -22.97
CA ASP A 100 -9.65 7.26 -22.69
C ASP A 100 -9.03 7.87 -21.43
N ALA A 101 -9.80 8.69 -20.71
CA ALA A 101 -9.35 9.42 -19.54
C ALA A 101 -10.03 8.92 -18.25
N VAL A 102 -9.44 9.30 -17.13
CA VAL A 102 -10.06 9.20 -15.79
C VAL A 102 -10.09 10.59 -15.19
N CYS A 103 -11.27 11.05 -14.81
CA CYS A 103 -11.51 12.34 -14.18
C CYS A 103 -11.70 12.16 -12.67
N TYR A 104 -11.00 12.94 -11.87
CA TYR A 104 -11.14 12.98 -10.42
C TYR A 104 -11.55 14.37 -9.95
N ALA A 105 -12.73 14.47 -9.37
CA ALA A 105 -13.27 15.70 -8.76
C ALA A 105 -12.72 15.87 -7.33
N ALA A 106 -11.43 16.12 -7.21
CA ALA A 106 -10.67 16.08 -5.95
C ALA A 106 -11.10 17.10 -4.88
N LEU A 107 -11.97 18.05 -5.23
CA LEU A 107 -12.45 19.12 -4.32
C LEU A 107 -13.96 19.11 -4.14
N ARG A 108 -14.68 18.10 -4.66
CA ARG A 108 -16.15 18.03 -4.64
C ARG A 108 -16.71 17.94 -3.22
N THR A 109 -16.12 17.12 -2.37
CA THR A 109 -16.57 16.84 -0.99
C THR A 109 -15.83 17.67 0.06
N GLY A 110 -15.14 18.73 -0.37
CA GLY A 110 -14.19 19.48 0.44
C GLY A 110 -12.75 19.16 0.00
N VAL A 111 -11.78 19.53 0.80
CA VAL A 111 -10.38 19.20 0.51
C VAL A 111 -10.01 17.91 1.26
N PRO A 112 -10.01 16.75 0.62
CA PRO A 112 -9.62 15.51 1.31
C PRO A 112 -8.17 15.61 1.76
N HIS A 113 -7.84 14.91 2.84
CA HIS A 113 -6.47 14.84 3.36
C HIS A 113 -5.50 14.38 2.26
N GLY A 114 -4.27 14.91 2.25
CA GLY A 114 -3.26 14.61 1.23
C GLY A 114 -3.02 13.10 1.01
N LEU A 115 -3.06 12.30 2.10
CA LEU A 115 -2.95 10.84 2.02
C LEU A 115 -4.09 10.20 1.21
N ILE A 116 -5.31 10.72 1.31
CA ILE A 116 -6.47 10.21 0.57
C ILE A 116 -6.31 10.53 -0.91
N ARG A 117 -5.97 11.78 -1.25
CA ARG A 117 -5.71 12.19 -2.64
C ARG A 117 -4.62 11.34 -3.28
N ALA A 118 -3.50 11.15 -2.58
CA ALA A 118 -2.41 10.30 -3.06
C ALA A 118 -2.86 8.84 -3.24
N GLY A 119 -3.68 8.32 -2.33
CA GLY A 119 -4.28 6.99 -2.43
C GLY A 119 -5.20 6.84 -3.64
N VAL A 120 -6.04 7.83 -3.91
CA VAL A 120 -6.93 7.88 -5.10
C VAL A 120 -6.07 7.91 -6.38
N ILE A 121 -5.05 8.77 -6.45
CA ILE A 121 -4.12 8.82 -7.59
C ILE A 121 -3.48 7.45 -7.83
N ARG A 122 -2.97 6.78 -6.79
CA ARG A 122 -2.41 5.43 -6.92
C ARG A 122 -3.43 4.42 -7.45
N THR A 123 -4.69 4.54 -7.07
CA THR A 123 -5.77 3.69 -7.58
C THR A 123 -6.07 3.98 -9.04
N ILE A 124 -6.04 5.26 -9.47
CA ILE A 124 -6.15 5.65 -10.87
C ILE A 124 -5.00 5.05 -11.69
N TYR A 125 -3.76 5.13 -11.22
CA TYR A 125 -2.60 4.53 -11.90
C TYR A 125 -2.77 3.02 -12.11
N ARG A 126 -3.23 2.29 -11.07
CA ARG A 126 -3.53 0.84 -11.17
C ARG A 126 -4.57 0.53 -12.24
N ARG A 127 -5.57 1.39 -12.44
CA ARG A 127 -6.57 1.24 -13.51
C ARG A 127 -5.95 1.30 -14.90
N PHE A 128 -4.91 2.09 -15.11
CA PHE A 128 -4.13 2.14 -16.35
C PHE A 128 -3.05 1.03 -16.45
N GLY A 129 -3.01 0.07 -15.53
CA GLY A 129 -1.96 -0.94 -15.47
C GLY A 129 -0.59 -0.38 -15.10
N LYS A 130 -0.55 0.79 -14.45
CA LYS A 130 0.65 1.50 -14.02
C LYS A 130 0.79 1.47 -12.50
N SER A 131 1.97 1.86 -12.01
CA SER A 131 2.22 2.04 -10.59
C SER A 131 2.94 3.36 -10.33
N ILE A 132 2.65 3.95 -9.18
CA ILE A 132 3.30 5.17 -8.69
C ILE A 132 3.54 5.04 -7.18
N GLY A 133 4.68 5.52 -6.69
CA GLY A 133 5.01 5.53 -5.27
C GLY A 133 4.12 6.47 -4.45
N GLN A 134 4.06 6.27 -3.14
CA GLN A 134 3.24 7.12 -2.25
C GLN A 134 3.72 8.59 -2.27
N GLY A 135 5.04 8.81 -2.22
CA GLY A 135 5.63 10.15 -2.27
C GLY A 135 5.35 10.85 -3.60
N GLU A 136 5.61 10.16 -4.73
CA GLU A 136 5.35 10.70 -6.07
C GLU A 136 3.85 11.04 -6.26
N ALA A 137 2.95 10.21 -5.74
CA ALA A 137 1.52 10.49 -5.82
C ALA A 137 1.11 11.72 -4.97
N ALA A 138 1.76 11.94 -3.84
CA ALA A 138 1.54 13.14 -3.02
C ALA A 138 2.06 14.40 -3.73
N GLU A 139 3.27 14.37 -4.29
CA GLU A 139 3.84 15.47 -5.08
C GLU A 139 3.00 15.81 -6.31
N LEU A 140 2.47 14.77 -7.00
CA LEU A 140 1.55 14.94 -8.11
C LEU A 140 0.25 15.62 -7.66
N ALA A 141 -0.32 15.19 -6.52
CA ALA A 141 -1.51 15.83 -5.95
C ALA A 141 -1.28 17.32 -5.67
N ASP A 142 -0.15 17.68 -5.06
CA ASP A 142 0.20 19.07 -4.77
C ASP A 142 0.41 19.88 -6.05
N SER A 143 0.97 19.28 -7.09
CA SER A 143 1.11 19.92 -8.41
C SER A 143 -0.25 20.20 -9.04
N LEU A 144 -1.19 19.27 -8.95
CA LEU A 144 -2.55 19.43 -9.49
C LEU A 144 -3.38 20.43 -8.68
N VAL A 145 -3.21 20.47 -7.35
CA VAL A 145 -3.81 21.53 -6.52
C VAL A 145 -3.35 22.92 -7.00
N ALA A 146 -2.07 23.05 -7.30
CA ALA A 146 -1.48 24.29 -7.83
C ALA A 146 -1.82 24.55 -9.32
N GLY A 147 -2.63 23.71 -9.96
CA GLY A 147 -3.05 23.86 -11.35
C GLY A 147 -1.95 23.50 -12.38
N ARG A 148 -0.87 22.85 -11.94
CA ARG A 148 0.24 22.49 -12.85
C ARG A 148 -0.06 21.17 -13.57
N LYS A 149 0.37 21.08 -14.84
CA LYS A 149 0.41 19.82 -15.59
C LYS A 149 1.60 18.99 -15.13
N SER A 150 1.46 17.68 -15.18
CA SER A 150 2.52 16.75 -14.82
C SER A 150 2.47 15.49 -15.67
N ASN A 151 3.65 14.95 -16.00
CA ASN A 151 3.81 13.66 -16.68
C ASN A 151 4.66 12.77 -15.77
N VAL A 152 4.05 11.78 -15.14
CA VAL A 152 4.71 10.88 -14.19
C VAL A 152 4.24 9.45 -14.46
N GLY A 153 5.16 8.48 -14.42
CA GLY A 153 4.83 7.05 -14.51
C GLY A 153 4.05 6.64 -15.77
N GLY A 154 4.19 7.40 -16.88
CA GLY A 154 3.53 7.13 -18.16
C GLY A 154 2.08 7.58 -18.22
N LEU A 155 1.64 8.43 -17.31
CA LEU A 155 0.38 9.16 -17.40
C LEU A 155 0.63 10.66 -17.47
N GLN A 156 -0.19 11.34 -18.27
CA GLN A 156 -0.35 12.80 -18.24
C GLN A 156 -1.46 13.13 -17.25
N ALA A 157 -1.20 14.11 -16.40
CA ALA A 157 -2.18 14.63 -15.46
C ALA A 157 -2.25 16.16 -15.56
N HIS A 158 -3.46 16.70 -15.60
CA HIS A 158 -3.70 18.14 -15.66
C HIS A 158 -5.04 18.50 -15.05
N VAL A 159 -5.29 19.78 -14.88
CA VAL A 159 -6.54 20.30 -14.31
C VAL A 159 -7.39 20.86 -15.42
N GLU A 160 -8.67 20.53 -15.43
CA GLU A 160 -9.70 21.09 -16.31
C GLU A 160 -10.87 21.62 -15.48
N ASP A 161 -11.45 22.75 -15.90
CA ASP A 161 -12.72 23.24 -15.36
C ASP A 161 -13.86 22.84 -16.32
N ARG A 162 -14.79 22.01 -15.83
CA ARG A 162 -15.96 21.54 -16.58
C ARG A 162 -17.24 21.83 -15.79
N GLY A 163 -18.15 22.63 -16.37
CA GLY A 163 -19.44 22.92 -15.73
C GLY A 163 -19.34 23.56 -14.34
N GLY A 164 -18.27 24.30 -14.05
CA GLY A 164 -18.00 24.91 -12.76
C GLY A 164 -17.34 23.98 -11.73
N GLU A 165 -17.04 22.76 -12.13
CA GLU A 165 -16.30 21.80 -11.30
C GLU A 165 -14.85 21.65 -11.78
N ARG A 166 -13.92 21.68 -10.83
CA ARG A 166 -12.49 21.52 -11.09
C ARG A 166 -12.10 20.05 -11.04
N LEU A 167 -11.69 19.49 -12.18
CA LEU A 167 -11.37 18.07 -12.37
C LEU A 167 -9.88 17.89 -12.60
N TRP A 168 -9.33 16.84 -12.01
CA TRP A 168 -8.01 16.32 -12.34
C TRP A 168 -8.18 15.24 -13.38
N VAL A 169 -7.62 15.43 -14.57
CA VAL A 169 -7.76 14.53 -15.71
C VAL A 169 -6.49 13.77 -15.93
N PHE A 170 -6.61 12.44 -15.97
CA PHE A 170 -5.50 11.51 -16.18
C PHE A 170 -5.69 10.77 -17.50
N ARG A 171 -4.65 10.72 -18.32
CA ARG A 171 -4.63 10.00 -19.61
C ARG A 171 -3.32 9.24 -19.77
N ALA A 172 -3.35 8.12 -20.52
CA ALA A 172 -2.13 7.46 -20.93
C ALA A 172 -1.28 8.40 -21.81
N GLU A 173 0.02 8.45 -21.56
CA GLU A 173 0.94 9.19 -22.41
C GLU A 173 1.01 8.52 -23.78
N VAL A 174 0.76 9.28 -24.85
CA VAL A 174 0.92 8.78 -26.20
C VAL A 174 2.41 8.61 -26.49
N PRO A 175 2.87 7.42 -26.91
CA PRO A 175 4.28 7.23 -27.25
C PRO A 175 4.73 8.27 -28.25
N ARG A 176 5.82 8.97 -27.96
CA ARG A 176 6.42 9.87 -28.97
C ARG A 176 6.83 9.00 -30.14
N ARG A 177 6.28 9.32 -31.34
CA ARG A 177 6.80 8.77 -32.57
C ARG A 177 8.23 9.28 -32.72
N THR A 178 9.20 8.44 -32.47
CA THR A 178 10.59 8.63 -32.91
C THR A 178 10.56 8.49 -34.43
N GLY A 179 10.64 9.62 -35.13
CA GLY A 179 10.92 9.68 -36.58
C GLY A 179 12.38 9.34 -36.83
#